data_51c51baa33290e4f653090dad28e7fc2
#
_entry.id   51c51baa33290e4f653090dad28e7fc2
#
_cell.length_a   1.000
_cell.length_b   1.000
_cell.length_c   1.000
_cell.angle_alpha   90.00
_cell.angle_beta   90.00
_cell.angle_gamma   90.00
#
_symmetry.space_group_name_H-M   'P 1'
#
loop_
_entity.id
_entity.type
_entity.pdbx_description
1 polymer ?
#
loop_
_entity_poly.entity_id
_entity_poly.type
_entity_poly.pdbx_seq_one_letter_code
_entity_poly.pdbx_strand_id
1 'polypeptide(L)'
;MARIHARRRGKSSSVRPLREEAPEWSNTDTAEIEKIIIDLRKSGMDSAKIGLILRDKYGVPSIKLATGKRIGEILADHNLEADIPEDLRNLIVKALGMRKHLAENKKDYHNKRQLQLTESKLRRLVKYYVRSGKLPAGWVYKPETAEFLLSR
;
A
#
# COMPACT_ATOMS: atom_id res chain seq x y z
N MET A 1 13.88 -5.42 7.99
CA MET A 1 13.83 -4.92 9.39
C MET A 1 13.80 -6.10 10.35
N ALA A 2 14.58 -6.04 11.45
CA ALA A 2 14.61 -7.12 12.40
C ALA A 2 13.25 -7.38 13.05
N ARG A 3 12.86 -8.66 13.21
CA ARG A 3 11.59 -9.08 13.81
C ARG A 3 11.38 -8.57 15.24
N ILE A 4 12.45 -8.32 15.98
CA ILE A 4 12.43 -7.82 17.35
C ILE A 4 11.64 -6.50 17.48
N HIS A 5 11.60 -5.68 16.44
CA HIS A 5 10.84 -4.43 16.42
C HIS A 5 9.39 -4.58 15.94
N ALA A 6 9.02 -5.71 15.38
CA ALA A 6 7.67 -5.94 14.87
C ALA A 6 6.65 -6.26 15.98
N ARG A 7 7.09 -6.75 17.13
CA ARG A 7 6.29 -7.10 18.32
C ARG A 7 5.04 -7.94 18.03
N ARG A 8 5.16 -8.87 17.12
CA ARG A 8 4.09 -9.81 16.77
C ARG A 8 4.66 -11.20 16.56
N ARG A 9 3.80 -12.20 16.76
CA ARG A 9 4.14 -13.60 16.50
C ARG A 9 4.46 -13.78 15.01
N GLY A 10 5.39 -14.69 14.72
CA GLY A 10 5.67 -15.10 13.35
C GLY A 10 4.43 -15.73 12.71
N LYS A 11 4.24 -15.48 11.42
CA LYS A 11 3.20 -16.14 10.62
C LYS A 11 3.89 -16.83 9.46
N SER A 12 3.64 -18.12 9.30
CA SER A 12 3.88 -18.79 8.03
C SER A 12 2.76 -18.42 7.07
N SER A 13 3.09 -18.17 5.83
CA SER A 13 2.11 -17.87 4.78
C SER A 13 2.59 -18.53 3.49
N SER A 14 1.70 -18.67 2.52
CA SER A 14 2.06 -19.10 1.18
C SER A 14 3.11 -18.16 0.57
N VAL A 15 4.07 -18.75 -0.11
CA VAL A 15 5.11 -18.03 -0.84
C VAL A 15 4.75 -18.04 -2.32
N ARG A 16 4.95 -16.91 -2.98
CA ARG A 16 4.73 -16.81 -4.44
C ARG A 16 5.72 -17.73 -5.16
N PRO A 17 5.26 -18.56 -6.12
CA PRO A 17 6.16 -19.37 -6.92
C PRO A 17 7.17 -18.51 -7.67
N LEU A 18 8.42 -18.94 -7.71
CA LEU A 18 9.44 -18.35 -8.58
C LEU A 18 9.13 -18.78 -10.02
N ARG A 19 8.77 -17.81 -10.86
CA ARG A 19 8.53 -18.00 -12.29
C ARG A 19 9.22 -16.89 -13.05
N GLU A 20 9.80 -17.21 -14.16
CA GLU A 20 10.45 -16.26 -15.08
C GLU A 20 9.46 -15.79 -16.16
N GLU A 21 8.53 -16.66 -16.53
CA GLU A 21 7.52 -16.40 -17.58
C GLU A 21 6.10 -16.50 -17.03
N ALA A 22 5.16 -15.89 -17.76
CA ALA A 22 3.74 -16.01 -17.44
C ALA A 22 3.27 -17.44 -17.78
N PRO A 23 2.40 -18.07 -16.96
CA PRO A 23 1.84 -19.38 -17.27
C PRO A 23 1.05 -19.35 -18.59
N GLU A 24 1.09 -20.43 -19.37
CA GLU A 24 0.38 -20.55 -20.64
C GLU A 24 -1.13 -20.28 -20.54
N TRP A 25 -1.73 -20.64 -19.40
CA TRP A 25 -3.16 -20.43 -19.15
C TRP A 25 -3.50 -18.99 -18.72
N SER A 26 -2.51 -18.13 -18.46
CA SER A 26 -2.77 -16.75 -17.99
C SER A 26 -3.07 -15.83 -19.16
N ASN A 27 -3.95 -14.87 -18.94
CA ASN A 27 -4.13 -13.78 -19.89
C ASN A 27 -2.84 -12.94 -19.96
N THR A 28 -2.29 -12.77 -21.16
CA THR A 28 -1.08 -12.00 -21.45
C THR A 28 -1.36 -10.79 -22.36
N ASP A 29 -2.64 -10.51 -22.66
CA ASP A 29 -3.00 -9.33 -23.46
C ASP A 29 -2.72 -8.06 -22.65
N THR A 30 -1.64 -7.39 -23.01
CA THR A 30 -1.16 -6.18 -22.35
C THR A 30 -2.19 -5.05 -22.41
N ALA A 31 -2.84 -4.86 -23.56
CA ALA A 31 -3.76 -3.76 -23.78
C ALA A 31 -5.04 -3.94 -22.94
N GLU A 32 -5.56 -5.15 -22.85
CA GLU A 32 -6.70 -5.48 -22.02
C GLU A 32 -6.38 -5.30 -20.54
N ILE A 33 -5.23 -5.81 -20.08
CA ILE A 33 -4.79 -5.71 -18.70
C ILE A 33 -4.62 -4.24 -18.28
N GLU A 34 -3.97 -3.41 -19.08
CA GLU A 34 -3.79 -1.98 -18.80
C GLU A 34 -5.14 -1.26 -18.71
N LYS A 35 -6.06 -1.51 -19.61
CA LYS A 35 -7.41 -0.93 -19.57
C LYS A 35 -8.14 -1.29 -18.29
N ILE A 36 -8.12 -2.57 -17.88
CA ILE A 36 -8.73 -3.01 -16.62
C ILE A 36 -8.09 -2.32 -15.41
N ILE A 37 -6.76 -2.17 -15.38
CA ILE A 37 -6.04 -1.47 -14.30
C ILE A 37 -6.53 -0.02 -14.18
N ILE A 38 -6.64 0.69 -15.31
CA ILE A 38 -7.09 2.07 -15.36
C ILE A 38 -8.53 2.21 -14.86
N ASP A 39 -9.44 1.35 -15.31
CA ASP A 39 -10.85 1.37 -14.92
C ASP A 39 -11.03 1.07 -13.43
N LEU A 40 -10.30 0.08 -12.90
CA LEU A 40 -10.30 -0.21 -11.47
C LEU A 40 -9.70 0.93 -10.64
N ARG A 41 -8.66 1.61 -11.15
CA ARG A 41 -8.09 2.77 -10.46
C ARG A 41 -9.04 3.95 -10.44
N LYS A 42 -9.72 4.23 -11.54
CA LYS A 42 -10.77 5.27 -11.63
C LYS A 42 -11.94 5.00 -10.69
N SER A 43 -12.25 3.73 -10.41
CA SER A 43 -13.24 3.35 -9.40
C SER A 43 -12.75 3.49 -7.94
N GLY A 44 -11.56 4.04 -7.72
CA GLY A 44 -11.00 4.32 -6.38
C GLY A 44 -10.30 3.13 -5.71
N MET A 45 -9.94 2.10 -6.46
CA MET A 45 -9.25 0.95 -5.90
C MET A 45 -7.74 1.19 -5.75
N ASP A 46 -7.18 0.68 -4.66
CA ASP A 46 -5.74 0.69 -4.39
C ASP A 46 -5.01 -0.33 -5.28
N SER A 47 -3.74 -0.07 -5.60
CA SER A 47 -2.93 -0.96 -6.47
C SER A 47 -2.84 -2.39 -5.92
N ALA A 48 -2.79 -2.58 -4.62
CA ALA A 48 -2.80 -3.88 -3.99
C ALA A 48 -4.11 -4.65 -4.25
N LYS A 49 -5.28 -3.98 -4.18
CA LYS A 49 -6.58 -4.56 -4.48
C LYS A 49 -6.73 -4.87 -5.97
N ILE A 50 -6.26 -3.97 -6.84
CA ILE A 50 -6.23 -4.18 -8.29
C ILE A 50 -5.47 -5.47 -8.61
N GLY A 51 -4.28 -5.67 -8.03
CA GLY A 51 -3.51 -6.89 -8.22
C GLY A 51 -4.23 -8.17 -7.79
N LEU A 52 -4.99 -8.13 -6.69
CA LEU A 52 -5.81 -9.26 -6.24
C LEU A 52 -6.97 -9.54 -7.21
N ILE A 53 -7.65 -8.51 -7.69
CA ILE A 53 -8.76 -8.66 -8.63
C ILE A 53 -8.27 -9.24 -9.97
N LEU A 54 -7.15 -8.76 -10.48
CA LEU A 54 -6.55 -9.29 -11.70
C LEU A 54 -6.19 -10.77 -11.56
N ARG A 55 -5.64 -11.17 -10.42
CA ARG A 55 -5.34 -12.57 -10.14
C ARG A 55 -6.61 -13.43 -10.06
N ASP A 56 -7.63 -12.96 -9.34
CA ASP A 56 -8.78 -13.79 -8.95
C ASP A 56 -9.90 -13.79 -10.01
N LYS A 57 -10.12 -12.68 -10.72
CA LYS A 57 -11.16 -12.55 -11.74
C LYS A 57 -10.65 -12.75 -13.17
N TYR A 58 -9.46 -12.24 -13.46
CA TYR A 58 -8.95 -12.18 -14.83
C TYR A 58 -7.84 -13.21 -15.11
N GLY A 59 -7.47 -14.03 -14.11
CA GLY A 59 -6.47 -15.08 -14.27
C GLY A 59 -5.06 -14.55 -14.55
N VAL A 60 -4.72 -13.33 -14.09
CA VAL A 60 -3.39 -12.72 -14.26
C VAL A 60 -2.59 -12.84 -12.97
N PRO A 61 -1.79 -13.89 -12.76
CA PRO A 61 -1.08 -14.12 -11.50
C PRO A 61 0.07 -13.14 -11.28
N SER A 62 0.64 -12.61 -12.34
CA SER A 62 1.74 -11.65 -12.29
C SER A 62 1.66 -10.64 -13.42
N ILE A 63 1.27 -9.44 -13.10
CA ILE A 63 1.17 -8.34 -14.05
C ILE A 63 2.53 -8.05 -14.68
N LYS A 64 3.61 -8.05 -13.89
CA LYS A 64 4.96 -7.82 -14.40
C LYS A 64 5.39 -8.87 -15.42
N LEU A 65 5.00 -10.13 -15.27
CA LEU A 65 5.33 -11.17 -16.23
C LEU A 65 4.45 -11.10 -17.48
N ALA A 66 3.20 -10.63 -17.36
CA ALA A 66 2.28 -10.49 -18.48
C ALA A 66 2.54 -9.24 -19.32
N THR A 67 2.85 -8.11 -18.69
CA THR A 67 2.95 -6.80 -19.37
C THR A 67 4.37 -6.21 -19.39
N GLY A 68 5.33 -6.84 -18.70
CA GLY A 68 6.69 -6.29 -18.52
C GLY A 68 6.78 -5.16 -17.49
N LYS A 69 5.66 -4.49 -17.17
CA LYS A 69 5.59 -3.34 -16.27
C LYS A 69 4.93 -3.70 -14.92
N ARG A 70 5.20 -2.93 -13.89
CA ARG A 70 4.48 -3.00 -12.61
C ARG A 70 3.23 -2.14 -12.66
N ILE A 71 2.23 -2.45 -11.82
CA ILE A 71 1.01 -1.63 -11.70
C ILE A 71 1.34 -0.15 -11.47
N GLY A 72 2.28 0.16 -10.57
CA GLY A 72 2.67 1.53 -10.29
C GLY A 72 3.24 2.26 -11.51
N GLU A 73 4.02 1.58 -12.35
CA GLU A 73 4.58 2.13 -13.58
C GLU A 73 3.46 2.41 -14.61
N ILE A 74 2.52 1.47 -14.77
CA ILE A 74 1.34 1.67 -15.64
C ILE A 74 0.49 2.85 -15.16
N LEU A 75 0.26 2.98 -13.85
CA LEU A 75 -0.49 4.10 -13.30
C LEU A 75 0.25 5.44 -13.46
N ALA A 76 1.58 5.44 -13.37
CA ALA A 76 2.39 6.63 -13.63
C ALA A 76 2.30 7.08 -15.09
N ASP A 77 2.41 6.15 -16.03
CA ASP A 77 2.28 6.42 -17.47
C ASP A 77 0.94 7.10 -17.81
N HIS A 78 -0.11 6.81 -17.04
CA HIS A 78 -1.44 7.40 -17.20
C HIS A 78 -1.76 8.55 -16.23
N ASN A 79 -0.79 9.06 -15.46
CA ASN A 79 -0.98 10.13 -14.48
C ASN A 79 -2.05 9.83 -13.41
N LEU A 80 -2.18 8.57 -13.01
CA LEU A 80 -3.12 8.07 -11.99
C LEU A 80 -2.42 7.71 -10.68
N GLU A 81 -1.19 8.15 -10.49
CA GLU A 81 -0.48 7.96 -9.22
C GLU A 81 -1.14 8.77 -8.10
N ALA A 82 -1.02 8.27 -6.87
CA ALA A 82 -1.45 9.01 -5.69
C ALA A 82 -0.28 9.88 -5.17
N ASP A 83 -0.58 11.09 -4.73
CA ASP A 83 0.41 12.03 -4.14
C ASP A 83 1.17 11.40 -2.95
N ILE A 84 0.50 10.53 -2.21
CA ILE A 84 1.06 9.82 -1.07
C ILE A 84 1.06 8.33 -1.38
N PRO A 85 2.20 7.61 -1.19
CA PRO A 85 2.26 6.17 -1.35
C PRO A 85 1.18 5.44 -0.55
N GLU A 86 0.53 4.44 -1.15
CA GLU A 86 -0.63 3.75 -0.57
C GLU A 86 -0.35 3.10 0.79
N ASP A 87 0.82 2.53 0.98
CA ASP A 87 1.23 1.93 2.25
C ASP A 87 1.36 2.97 3.37
N LEU A 88 1.87 4.16 3.04
CA LEU A 88 1.94 5.29 3.97
C LEU A 88 0.54 5.81 4.29
N ARG A 89 -0.32 6.01 3.27
CA ARG A 89 -1.72 6.41 3.43
C ARG A 89 -2.47 5.43 4.34
N ASN A 90 -2.33 4.13 4.13
CA ASN A 90 -2.98 3.11 4.94
C ASN A 90 -2.52 3.12 6.40
N LEU A 91 -1.24 3.42 6.67
CA LEU A 91 -0.76 3.60 8.04
C LEU A 91 -1.31 4.88 8.70
N ILE A 92 -1.46 5.97 7.94
CA ILE A 92 -2.05 7.23 8.41
C ILE A 92 -3.51 6.99 8.80
N VAL A 93 -4.31 6.38 7.91
CA VAL A 93 -5.72 6.02 8.18
C VAL A 93 -5.84 5.19 9.45
N LYS A 94 -4.99 4.16 9.57
CA LYS A 94 -4.96 3.32 10.77
C LYS A 94 -4.61 4.09 12.04
N ALA A 95 -3.64 5.00 11.99
CA ALA A 95 -3.25 5.82 13.14
C ALA A 95 -4.40 6.77 13.56
N LEU A 96 -5.07 7.39 12.60
CA LEU A 96 -6.23 8.25 12.86
C LEU A 96 -7.40 7.49 13.48
N GLY A 97 -7.74 6.31 12.95
CA GLY A 97 -8.78 5.46 13.54
C GLY A 97 -8.47 5.06 14.99
N MET A 98 -7.20 4.73 15.30
CA MET A 98 -6.78 4.44 16.67
C MET A 98 -6.82 5.69 17.58
N ARG A 99 -6.51 6.88 17.07
CA ARG A 99 -6.62 8.13 17.82
C ARG A 99 -8.06 8.45 18.18
N LYS A 100 -8.97 8.31 17.20
CA LYS A 100 -10.41 8.49 17.40
C LYS A 100 -10.94 7.52 18.47
N HIS A 101 -10.57 6.25 18.37
CA HIS A 101 -10.93 5.25 19.38
C HIS A 101 -10.42 5.61 20.79
N LEU A 102 -9.17 6.07 20.91
CA LEU A 102 -8.59 6.45 22.20
C LEU A 102 -9.16 7.75 22.79
N ALA A 103 -9.74 8.63 21.97
CA ALA A 103 -10.45 9.81 22.46
C ALA A 103 -11.70 9.40 23.25
N GLU A 104 -12.41 8.37 22.76
CA GLU A 104 -13.58 7.81 23.43
C GLU A 104 -13.20 6.85 24.57
N ASN A 105 -12.18 6.02 24.36
CA ASN A 105 -11.74 4.94 25.26
C ASN A 105 -10.39 5.25 25.92
N LYS A 106 -10.34 6.23 26.80
CA LYS A 106 -9.09 6.74 27.41
C LYS A 106 -8.30 5.69 28.22
N LYS A 107 -8.97 4.66 28.75
CA LYS A 107 -8.37 3.60 29.58
C LYS A 107 -7.82 2.43 28.76
N ASP A 108 -7.92 2.43 27.41
CA ASP A 108 -7.41 1.36 26.57
C ASP A 108 -5.89 1.49 26.37
N TYR A 109 -5.14 0.99 27.35
CA TYR A 109 -3.66 1.00 27.31
C TYR A 109 -3.10 0.12 26.21
N HIS A 110 -3.81 -0.94 25.80
CA HIS A 110 -3.37 -1.81 24.71
C HIS A 110 -3.33 -1.03 23.38
N ASN A 111 -4.43 -0.39 23.01
CA ASN A 111 -4.48 0.42 21.80
C ASN A 111 -3.61 1.68 21.87
N LYS A 112 -3.43 2.27 23.06
CA LYS A 112 -2.44 3.34 23.25
C LYS A 112 -1.03 2.89 22.87
N ARG A 113 -0.64 1.67 23.27
CA ARG A 113 0.66 1.10 22.86
C ARG A 113 0.72 0.78 21.38
N GLN A 114 -0.37 0.26 20.80
CA GLN A 114 -0.45 -0.02 19.35
C GLN A 114 -0.35 1.26 18.52
N LEU A 115 -0.94 2.37 18.96
CA LEU A 115 -0.79 3.68 18.32
C LEU A 115 0.67 4.11 18.27
N GLN A 116 1.39 4.08 19.39
CA GLN A 116 2.82 4.42 19.46
C GLN A 116 3.66 3.57 18.48
N LEU A 117 3.37 2.27 18.40
CA LEU A 117 4.07 1.36 17.47
C LEU A 117 3.74 1.66 16.00
N THR A 118 2.49 2.03 15.70
CA THR A 118 2.05 2.39 14.34
C THR A 118 2.69 3.70 13.91
N GLU A 119 2.68 4.71 14.76
CA GLU A 119 3.35 6.00 14.48
C GLU A 119 4.87 5.83 14.31
N SER A 120 5.50 4.95 15.09
CA SER A 120 6.92 4.63 14.92
C SER A 120 7.20 3.98 13.55
N LYS A 121 6.31 3.09 13.08
CA LYS A 121 6.40 2.52 11.72
C LYS A 121 6.23 3.59 10.65
N LEU A 122 5.22 4.45 10.81
CA LEU A 122 4.92 5.54 9.90
C LEU A 122 6.11 6.48 9.76
N ARG A 123 6.70 6.95 10.86
CA ARG A 123 7.90 7.82 10.82
C ARG A 123 9.10 7.18 10.12
N ARG A 124 9.31 5.86 10.29
CA ARG A 124 10.37 5.13 9.56
C ARG A 124 10.09 5.02 8.07
N LEU A 125 8.83 4.80 7.70
CA LEU A 125 8.42 4.73 6.31
C LEU A 125 8.56 6.09 5.61
N VAL A 126 8.20 7.18 6.30
CA VAL A 126 8.43 8.55 5.82
C VAL A 126 9.91 8.80 5.52
N LYS A 127 10.81 8.43 6.45
CA LYS A 127 12.26 8.57 6.23
C LYS A 127 12.75 7.81 4.99
N TYR A 128 12.16 6.64 4.72
CA TYR A 128 12.47 5.88 3.53
C TYR A 128 12.00 6.61 2.25
N TYR A 129 10.76 7.11 2.23
CA TYR A 129 10.23 7.80 1.06
C TYR A 129 10.90 9.16 0.78
N VAL A 130 11.30 9.88 1.81
CA VAL A 130 12.11 11.10 1.65
C VAL A 130 13.48 10.76 1.04
N ARG A 131 14.15 9.68 1.49
CA ARG A 131 15.42 9.24 0.88
C ARG A 131 15.27 8.78 -0.56
N SER A 132 14.17 8.11 -0.88
CA SER A 132 13.89 7.62 -2.25
C SER A 132 13.37 8.70 -3.19
N GLY A 133 13.19 9.93 -2.72
CA GLY A 133 12.69 11.05 -3.53
C GLY A 133 11.19 11.02 -3.84
N LYS A 134 10.45 10.05 -3.29
CA LYS A 134 8.98 9.97 -3.48
C LYS A 134 8.21 10.99 -2.66
N LEU A 135 8.80 11.50 -1.59
CA LEU A 135 8.27 12.59 -0.80
C LEU A 135 9.26 13.76 -0.79
N PRO A 136 8.79 15.00 -0.73
CA PRO A 136 9.65 16.16 -0.71
C PRO A 136 10.56 16.18 0.51
N ALA A 137 11.74 16.78 0.36
CA ALA A 137 12.66 17.01 1.46
C ALA A 137 11.98 17.87 2.54
N GLY A 138 12.01 17.39 3.80
CA GLY A 138 11.34 18.10 4.90
C GLY A 138 9.90 17.65 5.18
N TRP A 139 9.34 16.72 4.44
CA TRP A 139 8.03 16.16 4.75
C TRP A 139 8.04 15.42 6.10
N VAL A 140 7.18 15.84 7.02
CA VAL A 140 7.07 15.28 8.37
C VAL A 140 5.62 14.93 8.66
N TYR A 141 5.41 13.74 9.19
CA TYR A 141 4.09 13.36 9.70
C TYR A 141 3.73 14.12 10.96
N LYS A 142 2.66 14.92 10.88
CA LYS A 142 2.02 15.58 12.00
C LYS A 142 0.62 14.99 12.19
N PRO A 143 0.28 14.49 13.38
CA PRO A 143 -1.04 13.89 13.63
C PRO A 143 -2.21 14.84 13.41
N GLU A 144 -2.00 16.13 13.69
CA GLU A 144 -3.01 17.20 13.60
C GLU A 144 -3.41 17.51 12.15
N THR A 145 -2.46 17.39 11.22
CA THR A 145 -2.69 17.64 9.79
C THR A 145 -2.99 16.36 9.02
N ALA A 146 -2.99 15.21 9.68
CA ALA A 146 -3.11 13.91 9.02
C ALA A 146 -4.48 13.69 8.36
N GLU A 147 -5.56 14.25 8.91
CA GLU A 147 -6.89 14.20 8.30
C GLU A 147 -6.94 14.99 6.99
N PHE A 148 -6.33 16.17 6.98
CA PHE A 148 -6.26 17.01 5.79
C PHE A 148 -5.45 16.37 4.66
N LEU A 149 -4.40 15.59 5.00
CA LEU A 149 -3.61 14.85 4.01
C LEU A 149 -4.39 13.72 3.32
N LEU A 150 -5.48 13.24 3.93
CA LEU A 150 -6.31 12.17 3.38
C LEU A 150 -7.51 12.69 2.57
N SER A 151 -7.90 13.96 2.77
CA SER A 151 -9.04 14.60 2.07
C SER A 151 -8.64 15.14 0.69
N ARG A 152 -7.36 15.16 0.38
CA ARG A 152 -6.82 15.44 -0.94
C ARG A 152 -6.77 14.18 -1.78
#